data_a0b81007942f9d5e460867cfbefb924b
#
_entry.id   a0b81007942f9d5e460867cfbefb924b
#
_cell.length_a   1.000
_cell.length_b   1.000
_cell.length_c   1.000
_cell.angle_alpha   90.00
_cell.angle_beta   90.00
_cell.angle_gamma   90.00
#
_symmetry.space_group_name_H-M   'P 1'
#
loop_
_entity.id
_entity.type
_entity.pdbx_description
1 polymer ?
#
loop_
_entity_poly.entity_id
_entity_poly.type
_entity_poly.pdbx_seq_one_letter_code
_entity_poly.pdbx_strand_id
1 'polypeptide(L)'
;VMQLDENKAIKDRKLMHESVIVIILVALCFIFHDQLGVQSCTVAIAAACIMLLIGGQEPEEIIADVEWPTILFFIGLFIVVGGMKKVGVITMLANGLISITHGNMVVTMMVILWVSAIVSSFLDNIPFVATLIPMILTMQSEGMDVTPIWWALSLGACLGGNGTLIGASANVV
;
A
#
# COMPACT_ATOMS: atom_id res chain seq x y z
N VAL A 1 3.93 -19.52 32.68
CA VAL A 1 4.61 -19.43 31.34
C VAL A 1 4.08 -20.60 30.54
N MET A 2 3.17 -20.34 29.60
CA MET A 2 2.69 -21.34 28.62
C MET A 2 3.89 -21.77 27.77
N GLN A 3 4.30 -23.05 27.90
CA GLN A 3 5.21 -23.66 26.94
C GLN A 3 4.42 -23.89 25.66
N LEU A 4 4.51 -22.97 24.75
CA LEU A 4 4.04 -23.14 23.37
C LEU A 4 4.99 -24.12 22.68
N ASP A 5 4.52 -25.31 22.40
CA ASP A 5 5.27 -26.34 21.67
C ASP A 5 5.18 -25.99 20.18
N GLU A 6 6.23 -25.35 19.66
CA GLU A 6 6.33 -24.89 18.26
C GLU A 6 6.08 -26.03 17.26
N ASN A 7 6.43 -27.26 17.61
CA ASN A 7 6.22 -28.44 16.76
C ASN A 7 4.74 -28.82 16.60
N LYS A 8 3.86 -28.40 17.50
CA LYS A 8 2.41 -28.64 17.39
C LYS A 8 1.71 -27.65 16.46
N ALA A 9 2.31 -26.49 16.21
CA ALA A 9 1.77 -25.50 15.29
C ALA A 9 1.96 -25.89 13.81
N ILE A 10 2.99 -26.69 13.51
CA ILE A 10 3.33 -27.10 12.15
C ILE A 10 2.60 -28.39 11.82
N LYS A 11 1.48 -28.30 11.12
CA LYS A 11 0.66 -29.45 10.68
C LYS A 11 1.32 -30.22 9.53
N ASP A 12 1.93 -29.52 8.58
CA ASP A 12 2.62 -30.09 7.42
C ASP A 12 3.99 -29.42 7.23
N ARG A 13 5.05 -30.17 7.49
CA ARG A 13 6.43 -29.69 7.32
C ARG A 13 6.84 -29.53 5.86
N LYS A 14 6.26 -30.32 4.94
CA LYS A 14 6.57 -30.23 3.53
C LYS A 14 5.99 -28.93 2.97
N LEU A 15 4.71 -28.68 3.20
CA LEU A 15 4.03 -27.45 2.81
C LEU A 15 4.72 -26.22 3.38
N MET A 16 5.16 -26.26 4.64
CA MET A 16 5.93 -25.19 5.26
C MET A 16 7.21 -24.86 4.50
N HIS A 17 8.01 -25.90 4.13
CA HIS A 17 9.25 -25.67 3.37
C HIS A 17 8.98 -25.11 1.97
N GLU A 18 8.00 -25.63 1.27
CA GLU A 18 7.57 -25.14 -0.05
C GLU A 18 7.12 -23.69 0.03
N SER A 19 6.31 -23.34 1.05
CA SER A 19 5.86 -21.96 1.29
C SER A 19 7.03 -21.01 1.55
N VAL A 20 7.98 -21.40 2.41
CA VAL A 20 9.16 -20.57 2.71
C VAL A 20 10.01 -20.35 1.46
N ILE A 21 10.20 -21.37 0.64
CA ILE A 21 10.97 -21.25 -0.62
C ILE A 21 10.25 -20.28 -1.57
N VAL A 22 8.94 -20.40 -1.73
CA VAL A 22 8.16 -19.52 -2.61
C VAL A 22 8.18 -18.06 -2.09
N ILE A 23 8.05 -17.84 -0.78
CA ILE A 23 8.14 -16.51 -0.18
C ILE A 23 9.51 -15.88 -0.44
N ILE A 24 10.59 -16.64 -0.27
CA ILE A 24 11.95 -16.14 -0.56
C ILE A 24 12.09 -15.78 -2.05
N LEU A 25 11.59 -16.63 -2.96
CA LEU A 25 11.62 -16.35 -4.39
C LEU A 25 10.81 -15.10 -4.75
N VAL A 26 9.62 -14.93 -4.17
CA VAL A 26 8.80 -13.72 -4.35
C VAL A 26 9.53 -12.47 -3.85
N ALA A 27 10.16 -12.55 -2.67
CA ALA A 27 10.93 -11.43 -2.13
C ALA A 27 12.10 -11.06 -3.06
N LEU A 28 12.82 -12.04 -3.59
CA LEU A 28 13.89 -11.81 -4.57
C LEU A 28 13.33 -11.19 -5.87
N CYS A 29 12.21 -11.70 -6.38
CA CYS A 29 11.55 -11.13 -7.55
C CYS A 29 11.09 -9.68 -7.29
N PHE A 30 10.64 -9.34 -6.09
CA PHE A 30 10.28 -7.97 -5.73
C PHE A 30 11.50 -7.02 -5.66
N ILE A 31 12.66 -7.53 -5.24
CA ILE A 31 13.90 -6.74 -5.24
C ILE A 31 14.37 -6.46 -6.68
N PHE A 32 14.22 -7.43 -7.55
CA PHE A 32 14.72 -7.36 -8.94
C PHE A 32 13.62 -7.04 -9.96
N HIS A 33 12.41 -6.66 -9.54
CA HIS A 33 11.26 -6.47 -10.44
C HIS A 33 11.52 -5.48 -11.57
N ASP A 34 12.23 -4.37 -11.30
CA ASP A 34 12.60 -3.37 -12.32
C ASP A 34 13.50 -3.96 -13.42
N GLN A 35 14.43 -4.83 -13.04
CA GLN A 35 15.35 -5.48 -14.00
C GLN A 35 14.65 -6.58 -14.81
N LEU A 36 13.66 -7.24 -14.20
CA LEU A 36 12.87 -8.29 -14.83
C LEU A 36 11.76 -7.72 -15.75
N GLY A 37 11.44 -6.44 -15.63
CA GLY A 37 10.35 -5.79 -16.36
C GLY A 37 8.96 -6.35 -16.02
N VAL A 38 8.82 -6.99 -14.86
CA VAL A 38 7.56 -7.63 -14.41
C VAL A 38 6.99 -6.84 -13.25
N GLN A 39 5.69 -6.56 -13.29
CA GLN A 39 5.01 -5.87 -12.20
C GLN A 39 4.90 -6.76 -10.95
N SER A 40 5.08 -6.17 -9.77
CA SER A 40 5.02 -6.90 -8.49
C SER A 40 3.70 -7.65 -8.27
N CYS A 41 2.57 -7.10 -8.74
CA CYS A 41 1.28 -7.77 -8.68
C CYS A 41 1.25 -9.07 -9.51
N THR A 42 1.91 -9.09 -10.67
CA THR A 42 2.00 -10.29 -11.52
C THR A 42 2.81 -11.38 -10.83
N VAL A 43 3.93 -11.01 -10.19
CA VAL A 43 4.75 -11.95 -9.40
C VAL A 43 3.92 -12.54 -8.24
N ALA A 44 3.20 -11.69 -7.50
CA ALA A 44 2.38 -12.14 -6.37
C ALA A 44 1.27 -13.11 -6.80
N ILE A 45 0.55 -12.80 -7.87
CA ILE A 45 -0.53 -13.66 -8.39
C ILE A 45 0.06 -14.98 -8.92
N ALA A 46 1.17 -14.93 -9.66
CA ALA A 46 1.82 -16.15 -10.16
C ALA A 46 2.28 -17.04 -9.00
N ALA A 47 2.88 -16.49 -7.97
CA ALA A 47 3.29 -17.22 -6.78
C ALA A 47 2.10 -17.85 -6.04
N ALA A 48 0.99 -17.11 -5.89
CA ALA A 48 -0.23 -17.63 -5.30
C ALA A 48 -0.80 -18.82 -6.12
N CYS A 49 -0.84 -18.70 -7.45
CA CYS A 49 -1.27 -19.79 -8.33
C CYS A 49 -0.34 -21.03 -8.20
N ILE A 50 0.97 -20.81 -8.14
CA ILE A 50 1.94 -21.91 -7.94
C ILE A 50 1.67 -22.59 -6.60
N MET A 51 1.48 -21.83 -5.52
CA MET A 51 1.18 -22.40 -4.20
C MET A 51 -0.14 -23.16 -4.15
N LEU A 52 -1.18 -22.71 -4.86
CA LEU A 52 -2.43 -23.45 -5.01
C LEU A 52 -2.23 -24.81 -5.71
N LEU A 53 -1.33 -24.87 -6.70
CA LEU A 53 -1.07 -26.09 -7.44
C LEU A 53 -0.23 -27.13 -6.66
N ILE A 54 0.78 -26.64 -5.92
CA ILE A 54 1.69 -27.52 -5.17
C ILE A 54 1.21 -27.80 -3.74
N GLY A 55 0.43 -26.90 -3.14
CA GLY A 55 0.03 -26.99 -1.74
C GLY A 55 -0.92 -28.15 -1.41
N GLY A 56 -1.55 -28.76 -2.44
CA GLY A 56 -2.45 -29.90 -2.25
C GLY A 56 -3.68 -29.60 -1.39
N GLN A 57 -3.99 -28.33 -1.19
CA GLN A 57 -5.19 -27.86 -0.48
C GLN A 57 -6.30 -27.57 -1.47
N GLU A 58 -7.55 -27.63 -1.02
CA GLU A 58 -8.69 -27.28 -1.86
C GLU A 58 -8.71 -25.79 -2.16
N PRO A 59 -8.68 -25.36 -3.44
CA PRO A 59 -8.63 -23.94 -3.80
C PRO A 59 -9.81 -23.13 -3.19
N GLU A 60 -10.97 -23.77 -3.05
CA GLU A 60 -12.17 -23.16 -2.49
C GLU A 60 -11.98 -22.72 -1.04
N GLU A 61 -11.29 -23.55 -0.23
CA GLU A 61 -11.00 -23.21 1.17
C GLU A 61 -10.04 -22.03 1.26
N ILE A 62 -8.97 -22.03 0.45
CA ILE A 62 -7.98 -20.94 0.43
C ILE A 62 -8.60 -19.62 -0.07
N ILE A 63 -9.46 -19.69 -1.10
CA ILE A 63 -10.16 -18.50 -1.63
C ILE A 63 -11.17 -17.95 -0.61
N ALA A 64 -11.75 -18.80 0.21
CA ALA A 64 -12.66 -18.37 1.28
C ALA A 64 -11.93 -17.59 2.38
N ASP A 65 -10.66 -17.90 2.65
CA ASP A 65 -9.82 -17.20 3.63
C ASP A 65 -9.26 -15.85 3.12
N VAL A 66 -9.47 -15.51 1.83
CA VAL A 66 -9.06 -14.21 1.30
C VAL A 66 -9.92 -13.10 1.89
N GLU A 67 -9.30 -12.01 2.32
CA GLU A 67 -9.99 -10.83 2.85
C GLU A 67 -10.72 -10.04 1.75
N TRP A 68 -11.79 -10.61 1.20
CA TRP A 68 -12.62 -10.01 0.16
C TRP A 68 -13.13 -8.60 0.51
N PRO A 69 -13.53 -8.30 1.75
CA PRO A 69 -13.94 -6.95 2.12
C PRO A 69 -12.86 -5.90 1.86
N THR A 70 -11.60 -6.22 2.17
CA THR A 70 -10.44 -5.35 1.93
C THR A 70 -10.23 -5.13 0.43
N ILE A 71 -10.30 -6.18 -0.38
CA ILE A 71 -10.16 -6.08 -1.85
C ILE A 71 -11.28 -5.20 -2.44
N LEU A 72 -12.53 -5.46 -2.06
CA LEU A 72 -13.68 -4.68 -2.53
C LEU A 72 -13.61 -3.22 -2.09
N PHE A 73 -13.13 -2.96 -0.87
CA PHE A 73 -12.88 -1.60 -0.39
C PHE A 73 -11.89 -0.85 -1.30
N PHE A 74 -10.76 -1.46 -1.63
CA PHE A 74 -9.77 -0.83 -2.52
C PHE A 74 -10.29 -0.64 -3.94
N ILE A 75 -11.05 -1.60 -4.48
CA ILE A 75 -11.71 -1.44 -5.78
C ILE A 75 -12.64 -0.20 -5.75
N GLY A 76 -13.49 -0.08 -4.74
CA GLY A 76 -14.38 1.06 -4.56
C GLY A 76 -13.61 2.38 -4.41
N LEU A 77 -12.55 2.38 -3.61
CA LEU A 77 -11.68 3.54 -3.41
C LEU A 77 -11.09 4.03 -4.74
N PHE A 78 -10.50 3.14 -5.53
CA PHE A 78 -9.89 3.52 -6.82
C PHE A 78 -10.92 3.98 -7.86
N ILE A 79 -12.15 3.43 -7.83
CA ILE A 79 -13.24 3.93 -8.67
C ILE A 79 -13.60 5.38 -8.30
N VAL A 80 -13.75 5.68 -7.01
CA VAL A 80 -14.07 7.03 -6.52
C VAL A 80 -12.94 8.00 -6.86
N VAL A 81 -11.68 7.64 -6.57
CA VAL A 81 -10.51 8.48 -6.90
C VAL A 81 -10.38 8.69 -8.40
N GLY A 82 -10.63 7.66 -9.22
CA GLY A 82 -10.68 7.78 -10.68
C GLY A 82 -11.78 8.72 -11.15
N GLY A 83 -12.97 8.67 -10.53
CA GLY A 83 -14.05 9.61 -10.76
C GLY A 83 -13.65 11.06 -10.41
N MET A 84 -13.06 11.29 -9.24
CA MET A 84 -12.57 12.61 -8.82
C MET A 84 -11.52 13.17 -9.78
N LYS A 85 -10.62 12.32 -10.30
CA LYS A 85 -9.64 12.72 -11.31
C LYS A 85 -10.35 13.15 -12.60
N LYS A 86 -11.34 12.38 -13.06
CA LYS A 86 -12.07 12.65 -14.32
C LYS A 86 -12.88 13.96 -14.27
N VAL A 87 -13.48 14.29 -13.13
CA VAL A 87 -14.26 15.53 -12.96
C VAL A 87 -13.40 16.74 -12.56
N GLY A 88 -12.07 16.60 -12.46
CA GLY A 88 -11.13 17.69 -12.21
C GLY A 88 -10.96 18.08 -10.74
N VAL A 89 -11.59 17.41 -9.80
CA VAL A 89 -11.44 17.70 -8.36
C VAL A 89 -9.99 17.54 -7.91
N ILE A 90 -9.30 16.51 -8.38
CA ILE A 90 -7.87 16.28 -8.06
C ILE A 90 -7.01 17.45 -8.59
N THR A 91 -7.25 17.91 -9.80
CA THR A 91 -6.54 19.06 -10.37
C THR A 91 -6.82 20.34 -9.59
N MET A 92 -8.08 20.54 -9.16
CA MET A 92 -8.44 21.70 -8.34
C MET A 92 -7.71 21.69 -6.98
N LEU A 93 -7.58 20.52 -6.34
CA LEU A 93 -6.84 20.38 -5.10
C LEU A 93 -5.33 20.61 -5.29
N ALA A 94 -4.74 20.08 -6.36
CA ALA A 94 -3.33 20.27 -6.69
C ALA A 94 -3.02 21.76 -6.92
N ASN A 95 -3.82 22.44 -7.75
CA ASN A 95 -3.67 23.87 -8.05
C ASN A 95 -3.92 24.73 -6.81
N GLY A 96 -4.88 24.36 -5.97
CA GLY A 96 -5.10 25.01 -4.69
C GLY A 96 -3.88 24.94 -3.77
N LEU A 97 -3.25 23.78 -3.68
CA LEU A 97 -2.03 23.59 -2.89
C LEU A 97 -0.87 24.41 -3.47
N ILE A 98 -0.64 24.37 -4.77
CA ILE A 98 0.41 25.15 -5.45
C ILE A 98 0.18 26.65 -5.22
N SER A 99 -1.06 27.11 -5.30
CA SER A 99 -1.43 28.52 -5.06
C SER A 99 -1.14 28.96 -3.61
N ILE A 100 -1.55 28.14 -2.62
CA ILE A 100 -1.34 28.44 -1.19
C ILE A 100 0.16 28.43 -0.85
N THR A 101 0.93 27.55 -1.45
CA THR A 101 2.37 27.44 -1.22
C THR A 101 3.21 28.37 -2.10
N HIS A 102 2.55 29.16 -2.99
CA HIS A 102 3.19 30.01 -4.00
C HIS A 102 4.24 29.25 -4.84
N GLY A 103 4.04 27.96 -5.08
CA GLY A 103 4.98 27.10 -5.78
C GLY A 103 6.31 26.86 -5.04
N ASN A 104 6.42 27.25 -3.79
CA ASN A 104 7.63 27.04 -2.99
C ASN A 104 7.71 25.59 -2.55
N MET A 105 8.74 24.87 -3.03
CA MET A 105 8.94 23.45 -2.78
C MET A 105 9.00 23.11 -1.27
N VAL A 106 9.74 23.91 -0.49
CA VAL A 106 9.90 23.65 0.95
C VAL A 106 8.59 23.81 1.69
N VAL A 107 7.81 24.85 1.35
CA VAL A 107 6.48 25.08 1.94
C VAL A 107 5.53 23.94 1.55
N THR A 108 5.53 23.53 0.29
CA THR A 108 4.70 22.41 -0.20
C THR A 108 5.03 21.11 0.52
N MET A 109 6.32 20.78 0.66
CA MET A 109 6.77 19.62 1.43
C MET A 109 6.30 19.66 2.88
N MET A 110 6.45 20.80 3.55
CA MET A 110 6.05 20.96 4.96
C MET A 110 4.53 20.83 5.11
N VAL A 111 3.75 21.42 4.23
CA VAL A 111 2.29 21.28 4.25
C VAL A 111 1.89 19.82 4.04
N ILE A 112 2.43 19.15 3.03
CA ILE A 112 2.12 17.74 2.77
C ILE A 112 2.55 16.86 3.94
N LEU A 113 3.75 17.06 4.49
CA LEU A 113 4.25 16.30 5.64
C LEU A 113 3.29 16.38 6.83
N TRP A 114 2.96 17.60 7.26
CA TRP A 114 2.14 17.81 8.44
C TRP A 114 0.68 17.43 8.22
N VAL A 115 0.10 17.78 7.08
CA VAL A 115 -1.26 17.37 6.74
C VAL A 115 -1.36 15.86 6.67
N SER A 116 -0.37 15.21 6.04
CA SER A 116 -0.33 13.74 5.98
C SER A 116 -0.20 13.11 7.36
N ALA A 117 0.65 13.65 8.23
CA ALA A 117 0.81 13.15 9.59
C ALA A 117 -0.48 13.29 10.42
N ILE A 118 -1.14 14.44 10.34
CA ILE A 118 -2.38 14.68 11.08
C ILE A 118 -3.52 13.82 10.55
N VAL A 119 -3.73 13.82 9.23
CA VAL A 119 -4.86 13.09 8.63
C VAL A 119 -4.66 11.58 8.73
N SER A 120 -3.44 11.07 8.49
CA SER A 120 -3.12 9.65 8.62
C SER A 120 -3.18 9.15 10.07
N SER A 121 -3.16 10.03 11.07
CA SER A 121 -3.40 9.61 12.45
C SER A 121 -4.85 9.21 12.73
N PHE A 122 -5.81 9.65 11.91
CA PHE A 122 -7.24 9.34 12.06
C PHE A 122 -7.78 8.44 10.94
N LEU A 123 -7.10 8.39 9.80
CA LEU A 123 -7.43 7.53 8.66
C LEU A 123 -6.32 6.52 8.45
N ASP A 124 -6.69 5.31 8.05
CA ASP A 124 -5.70 4.31 7.65
C ASP A 124 -4.76 4.90 6.58
N ASN A 125 -3.46 4.70 6.77
CA ASN A 125 -2.40 5.30 5.95
C ASN A 125 -2.48 4.85 4.48
N ILE A 126 -2.86 3.61 4.19
CA ILE A 126 -2.89 3.06 2.82
C ILE A 126 -3.94 3.77 1.95
N PRO A 127 -5.24 3.80 2.32
CA PRO A 127 -6.24 4.54 1.53
C PRO A 127 -5.95 6.03 1.44
N PHE A 128 -5.41 6.64 2.50
CA PHE A 128 -5.02 8.04 2.48
C PHE A 128 -3.94 8.32 1.43
N VAL A 129 -2.84 7.58 1.45
CA VAL A 129 -1.76 7.71 0.46
C VAL A 129 -2.27 7.47 -0.95
N ALA A 130 -3.08 6.41 -1.16
CA ALA A 130 -3.65 6.09 -2.46
C ALA A 130 -4.48 7.25 -3.07
N THR A 131 -5.16 8.05 -2.23
CA THR A 131 -5.91 9.22 -2.71
C THR A 131 -5.02 10.41 -3.07
N LEU A 132 -3.84 10.56 -2.44
CA LEU A 132 -2.92 11.66 -2.70
C LEU A 132 -1.99 11.42 -3.91
N ILE A 133 -1.73 10.17 -4.27
CA ILE A 133 -0.89 9.83 -5.43
C ILE A 133 -1.34 10.56 -6.70
N PRO A 134 -2.62 10.54 -7.14
CA PRO A 134 -3.04 11.26 -8.33
C PRO A 134 -2.87 12.77 -8.24
N MET A 135 -2.97 13.36 -7.04
CA MET A 135 -2.75 14.79 -6.83
C MET A 135 -1.28 15.15 -7.07
N ILE A 136 -0.34 14.39 -6.51
CA ILE A 136 1.10 14.61 -6.70
C ILE A 136 1.49 14.40 -8.16
N LEU A 137 0.94 13.39 -8.84
CA LEU A 137 1.16 13.18 -10.27
C LEU A 137 0.63 14.35 -11.12
N THR A 138 -0.47 14.99 -10.70
CA THR A 138 -0.96 16.21 -11.36
C THR A 138 0.02 17.36 -11.17
N MET A 139 0.57 17.56 -9.96
CA MET A 139 1.60 18.59 -9.71
C MET A 139 2.86 18.35 -10.56
N GLN A 140 3.24 17.09 -10.75
CA GLN A 140 4.34 16.71 -11.64
C GLN A 140 4.06 17.09 -13.10
N SER A 141 2.82 16.85 -13.57
CA SER A 141 2.43 17.20 -14.95
C SER A 141 2.40 18.73 -15.19
N GLU A 142 2.31 19.52 -14.14
CA GLU A 142 2.42 20.98 -14.16
C GLU A 142 3.86 21.50 -14.03
N GLY A 143 4.85 20.60 -14.07
CA GLY A 143 6.27 20.94 -14.13
C GLY A 143 6.96 21.06 -12.76
N MET A 144 6.30 20.66 -11.66
CA MET A 144 6.93 20.66 -10.34
C MET A 144 7.80 19.41 -10.14
N ASP A 145 8.99 19.55 -9.55
CA ASP A 145 9.78 18.39 -9.09
C ASP A 145 9.11 17.77 -7.85
N VAL A 146 8.45 16.64 -8.03
CA VAL A 146 7.69 15.98 -6.95
C VAL A 146 8.51 15.00 -6.13
N THR A 147 9.79 14.81 -6.45
CA THR A 147 10.66 13.86 -5.73
C THR A 147 10.69 14.11 -4.22
N PRO A 148 10.89 15.35 -3.73
CA PRO A 148 10.85 15.62 -2.30
C PRO A 148 9.45 15.47 -1.70
N ILE A 149 8.39 15.66 -2.49
CA ILE A 149 7.00 15.55 -2.06
C ILE A 149 6.64 14.09 -1.75
N TRP A 150 7.14 13.13 -2.52
CA TRP A 150 6.97 11.71 -2.25
C TRP A 150 7.56 11.31 -0.89
N TRP A 151 8.73 11.84 -0.55
CA TRP A 151 9.32 11.60 0.77
C TRP A 151 8.53 12.24 1.90
N ALA A 152 8.04 13.47 1.69
CA ALA A 152 7.20 14.16 2.66
C ALA A 152 5.89 13.40 2.92
N LEU A 153 5.22 12.91 1.86
CA LEU A 153 4.01 12.09 1.97
C LEU A 153 4.29 10.78 2.72
N SER A 154 5.34 10.06 2.32
CA SER A 154 5.72 8.79 2.95
C SER A 154 5.99 8.95 4.44
N LEU A 155 6.84 9.91 4.81
CA LEU A 155 7.17 10.17 6.21
C LEU A 155 5.96 10.63 7.00
N GLY A 156 5.17 11.57 6.45
CA GLY A 156 3.98 12.08 7.10
C GLY A 156 2.94 10.97 7.35
N ALA A 157 2.63 10.18 6.33
CA ALA A 157 1.67 9.09 6.44
C ALA A 157 2.13 8.00 7.42
N CYS A 158 3.40 7.59 7.35
CA CYS A 158 3.94 6.54 8.24
C CYS A 158 4.00 7.02 9.70
N LEU A 159 4.49 8.22 9.96
CA LEU A 159 4.55 8.76 11.32
C LEU A 159 3.15 9.05 11.86
N GLY A 160 2.26 9.56 11.01
CA GLY A 160 0.86 9.81 11.36
C GLY A 160 0.11 8.52 11.68
N GLY A 161 0.33 7.45 10.94
CA GLY A 161 -0.25 6.13 11.20
C GLY A 161 0.01 5.60 12.61
N ASN A 162 1.11 6.02 13.24
CA ASN A 162 1.43 5.67 14.63
C ASN A 162 0.81 6.65 15.67
N GLY A 163 0.13 7.71 15.21
CA GLY A 163 -0.40 8.76 16.08
C GLY A 163 -1.62 8.34 16.89
N THR A 164 -2.44 7.42 16.36
CA THR A 164 -3.61 6.87 17.07
C THR A 164 -3.77 5.37 16.77
N LEU A 165 -4.60 4.68 17.55
CA LEU A 165 -4.91 3.25 17.34
C LEU A 165 -5.56 2.97 15.98
N ILE A 166 -6.28 3.95 15.41
CA ILE A 166 -6.98 3.81 14.13
C ILE A 166 -6.14 4.24 12.92
N GLY A 167 -4.99 4.89 13.13
CA GLY A 167 -4.14 5.42 12.06
C GLY A 167 -3.46 4.35 11.20
N ALA A 168 -3.33 3.14 11.71
CA ALA A 168 -2.86 1.98 10.94
C ALA A 168 -3.47 0.70 11.50
N SER A 169 -3.83 -0.24 10.63
CA SER A 169 -4.36 -1.55 11.02
C SER A 169 -3.39 -2.34 11.92
N ALA A 170 -2.09 -2.15 11.75
CA ALA A 170 -1.05 -2.76 12.56
C ALA A 170 -1.06 -2.32 14.04
N ASN A 171 -1.71 -1.21 14.40
CA ASN A 171 -1.78 -0.73 15.78
C ASN A 171 -2.86 -1.45 16.62
N VAL A 172 -3.73 -2.24 15.99
CA VAL A 172 -4.90 -2.87 16.60
C VAL A 172 -4.66 -4.36 16.90
N VAL A 173 -3.51 -4.92 16.55
CA VAL A 173 -3.14 -6.34 16.71
C VAL A 173 -2.56 -6.60 18.08
#